data_907801774ba252c6d74d5c3123832e0c
#
_entry.id   907801774ba252c6d74d5c3123832e0c
#
_cell.length_a   1.000
_cell.length_b   1.000
_cell.length_c   1.000
_cell.angle_alpha   90.00
_cell.angle_beta   90.00
_cell.angle_gamma   90.00
#
_symmetry.space_group_name_H-M   'P 1'
#
loop_
_entity.id
_entity.type
_entity.pdbx_description
1 polymer ?
#
loop_
_entity_poly.entity_id
_entity_poly.type
_entity_poly.pdbx_seq_one_letter_code
_entity_poly.pdbx_strand_id
1 'polypeptide(L)'
;MGEIQPISEFTRVKKLDFSDFGPKKVTAAEIGSATHSFMQYADFSQADLFSFQATLDEMGFDEKIKNQIDIAKILTLFDTDFGQFLSENVDKTVKEAPFSMLRTDEFAKEQYIVRGICDGFVKLTDKIVLFDYKTDRFTSSSAISEIKERYRDQMNLYSEALKKAYDVNQVDKYLILLGGPQQVFVEKLDD
;
A
#
# COMPACT_ATOMS: atom_id res chain seq x y z
N MET A 1 -21.54 -43.01 -50.15
CA MET A 1 -22.24 -41.72 -50.25
C MET A 1 -22.14 -41.06 -48.88
N GLY A 2 -21.19 -40.22 -48.70
CA GLY A 2 -20.99 -39.50 -47.43
C GLY A 2 -21.56 -38.09 -47.58
N GLU A 3 -22.50 -37.73 -46.74
CA GLU A 3 -23.06 -36.38 -46.68
C GLU A 3 -22.02 -35.38 -46.20
N ILE A 4 -21.79 -34.36 -47.00
CA ILE A 4 -20.98 -33.17 -46.64
C ILE A 4 -21.88 -32.23 -45.87
N GLN A 5 -21.62 -32.05 -44.59
CA GLN A 5 -22.26 -31.01 -43.78
C GLN A 5 -21.70 -29.64 -44.17
N PRO A 6 -22.52 -28.60 -44.28
CA PRO A 6 -22.05 -27.27 -44.65
C PRO A 6 -21.38 -26.59 -43.45
N ILE A 7 -20.19 -26.07 -43.70
CA ILE A 7 -19.46 -25.18 -42.78
C ILE A 7 -20.22 -23.85 -42.74
N SER A 8 -20.98 -23.60 -41.69
CA SER A 8 -21.57 -22.31 -41.39
C SER A 8 -21.29 -21.92 -39.92
N GLU A 9 -20.07 -21.59 -39.66
CA GLU A 9 -19.77 -20.69 -38.55
C GLU A 9 -19.06 -19.46 -39.10
N PHE A 10 -19.87 -18.50 -39.51
CA PHE A 10 -19.41 -17.13 -39.68
C PHE A 10 -18.96 -16.64 -38.31
N THR A 11 -17.66 -16.57 -38.09
CA THR A 11 -17.02 -15.87 -36.97
C THR A 11 -17.60 -14.46 -36.97
N ARG A 12 -18.47 -14.15 -36.02
CA ARG A 12 -18.91 -12.79 -35.75
C ARG A 12 -17.67 -11.98 -35.48
N VAL A 13 -17.24 -11.16 -36.40
CA VAL A 13 -16.24 -10.12 -36.16
C VAL A 13 -16.79 -9.25 -35.05
N LYS A 14 -16.22 -9.37 -33.87
CA LYS A 14 -16.52 -8.46 -32.77
C LYS A 14 -16.26 -7.06 -33.29
N LYS A 15 -17.28 -6.23 -33.37
CA LYS A 15 -17.12 -4.81 -33.63
C LYS A 15 -16.12 -4.30 -32.62
N LEU A 16 -14.95 -3.85 -33.09
CA LEU A 16 -14.00 -3.15 -32.27
C LEU A 16 -14.72 -1.90 -31.72
N ASP A 17 -14.94 -1.89 -30.42
CA ASP A 17 -15.53 -0.73 -29.75
C ASP A 17 -14.39 0.29 -29.58
N PHE A 18 -14.42 1.32 -30.42
CA PHE A 18 -13.44 2.41 -30.39
C PHE A 18 -13.61 3.32 -29.17
N SER A 19 -14.62 3.11 -28.31
CA SER A 19 -14.77 3.84 -27.04
C SER A 19 -13.63 3.54 -26.07
N ASP A 20 -12.91 2.41 -26.21
CA ASP A 20 -11.72 2.08 -25.41
C ASP A 20 -10.47 2.89 -25.79
N PHE A 21 -10.50 3.66 -26.87
CA PHE A 21 -9.38 4.52 -27.31
C PHE A 21 -9.49 5.97 -26.84
N GLY A 22 -10.46 6.29 -26.00
CA GLY A 22 -10.49 7.58 -25.29
C GLY A 22 -9.36 7.72 -24.27
N PRO A 23 -9.00 8.95 -23.86
CA PRO A 23 -7.99 9.15 -22.81
C PRO A 23 -8.44 8.41 -21.56
N LYS A 24 -7.75 7.30 -21.21
CA LYS A 24 -8.02 6.52 -20.00
C LYS A 24 -8.02 7.46 -18.81
N LYS A 25 -9.12 7.47 -18.04
CA LYS A 25 -9.15 8.14 -16.75
C LYS A 25 -8.27 7.36 -15.77
N VAL A 26 -7.41 8.07 -15.07
CA VAL A 26 -6.60 7.48 -13.99
C VAL A 26 -7.54 6.94 -12.91
N THR A 27 -7.36 5.70 -12.52
CA THR A 27 -8.18 5.04 -11.51
C THR A 27 -7.65 5.31 -10.10
N ALA A 28 -8.51 5.18 -9.09
CA ALA A 28 -8.09 5.30 -7.69
C ALA A 28 -7.02 4.25 -7.31
N ALA A 29 -7.08 3.06 -7.89
CA ALA A 29 -6.09 2.02 -7.67
C ALA A 29 -4.71 2.39 -8.26
N GLU A 30 -4.66 2.99 -9.45
CA GLU A 30 -3.41 3.48 -10.05
C GLU A 30 -2.79 4.60 -9.22
N ILE A 31 -3.61 5.54 -8.73
CA ILE A 31 -3.15 6.62 -7.83
C ILE A 31 -2.64 6.02 -6.51
N GLY A 32 -3.36 5.07 -5.93
CA GLY A 32 -2.96 4.38 -4.71
C GLY A 32 -1.60 3.70 -4.87
N SER A 33 -1.43 2.87 -5.89
CA SER A 33 -0.16 2.19 -6.18
C SER A 33 0.99 3.17 -6.42
N ALA A 34 0.74 4.26 -7.15
CA ALA A 34 1.75 5.29 -7.38
C ALA A 34 2.13 6.03 -6.09
N THR A 35 1.15 6.29 -5.21
CA THR A 35 1.41 6.91 -3.90
C THR A 35 2.26 6.00 -3.01
N HIS A 36 1.97 4.69 -2.95
CA HIS A 36 2.82 3.73 -2.23
C HIS A 36 4.24 3.69 -2.78
N SER A 37 4.38 3.60 -4.12
CA SER A 37 5.71 3.65 -4.76
C SER A 37 6.44 4.97 -4.45
N PHE A 38 5.74 6.10 -4.44
CA PHE A 38 6.33 7.38 -4.05
C PHE A 38 6.85 7.33 -2.61
N MET A 39 6.05 6.85 -1.66
CA MET A 39 6.45 6.74 -0.25
C MET A 39 7.64 5.79 -0.05
N GLN A 40 7.79 4.77 -0.89
CA GLN A 40 8.95 3.89 -0.89
C GLN A 40 10.25 4.65 -1.15
N TYR A 41 10.26 5.55 -2.14
CA TYR A 41 11.46 6.26 -2.59
C TYR A 41 11.69 7.60 -1.89
N ALA A 42 10.64 8.21 -1.32
CA ALA A 42 10.76 9.48 -0.61
C ALA A 42 11.76 9.39 0.56
N ASP A 43 12.67 10.36 0.65
CA ASP A 43 13.64 10.44 1.75
C ASP A 43 13.02 11.11 2.97
N PHE A 44 12.74 10.34 4.00
CA PHE A 44 12.12 10.84 5.23
C PHE A 44 13.07 11.68 6.09
N SER A 45 14.37 11.65 5.83
CA SER A 45 15.33 12.56 6.47
C SER A 45 15.27 13.98 5.90
N GLN A 46 14.72 14.12 4.69
CA GLN A 46 14.55 15.38 3.98
C GLN A 46 13.08 15.57 3.56
N ALA A 47 12.18 15.52 4.53
CA ALA A 47 10.75 15.62 4.31
C ALA A 47 10.33 17.07 4.07
N ASP A 48 10.68 17.61 2.92
CA ASP A 48 10.30 18.94 2.45
C ASP A 48 9.75 18.91 1.01
N LEU A 49 9.08 20.00 0.61
CA LEU A 49 8.40 20.06 -0.67
C LEU A 49 9.37 19.90 -1.85
N PHE A 50 10.57 20.46 -1.76
CA PHE A 50 11.54 20.43 -2.84
C PHE A 50 12.07 19.00 -3.05
N SER A 51 12.50 18.33 -1.98
CA SER A 51 13.02 16.96 -2.03
C SER A 51 11.95 15.97 -2.49
N PHE A 52 10.71 16.10 -2.00
CA PHE A 52 9.62 15.21 -2.40
C PHE A 52 9.18 15.45 -3.83
N GLN A 53 9.15 16.72 -4.29
CA GLN A 53 8.85 17.02 -5.69
C GLN A 53 9.93 16.46 -6.62
N ALA A 54 11.20 16.63 -6.28
CA ALA A 54 12.30 16.06 -7.05
C ALA A 54 12.20 14.54 -7.18
N THR A 55 11.89 13.85 -6.06
CA THR A 55 11.66 12.40 -6.07
C THR A 55 10.50 12.03 -7.01
N LEU A 56 9.38 12.74 -6.94
CA LEU A 56 8.21 12.46 -7.79
C LEU A 56 8.52 12.72 -9.27
N ASP A 57 9.27 13.75 -9.59
CA ASP A 57 9.64 14.11 -10.96
C ASP A 57 10.54 13.05 -11.61
N GLU A 58 11.43 12.43 -10.84
CA GLU A 58 12.30 11.32 -11.29
C GLU A 58 11.55 10.01 -11.50
N MET A 59 10.36 9.84 -10.91
CA MET A 59 9.57 8.65 -11.11
C MET A 59 8.95 8.60 -12.51
N GLY A 60 8.98 7.42 -13.14
CA GLY A 60 8.50 7.20 -14.51
C GLY A 60 6.97 7.16 -14.65
N PHE A 61 6.21 7.83 -13.78
CA PHE A 61 4.74 7.88 -13.88
C PHE A 61 4.27 8.83 -14.98
N ASP A 62 3.09 8.54 -15.54
CA ASP A 62 2.36 9.50 -16.39
C ASP A 62 2.07 10.78 -15.59
N GLU A 63 2.18 11.94 -16.24
CA GLU A 63 1.92 13.25 -15.62
C GLU A 63 0.52 13.34 -15.00
N LYS A 64 -0.47 12.62 -15.56
CA LYS A 64 -1.81 12.56 -14.97
C LYS A 64 -1.84 11.88 -13.61
N ILE A 65 -0.95 10.92 -13.41
CA ILE A 65 -0.79 10.22 -12.12
C ILE A 65 -0.02 11.11 -11.15
N LYS A 66 1.12 11.69 -11.58
CA LYS A 66 1.92 12.60 -10.75
C LYS A 66 1.07 13.74 -10.19
N ASN A 67 0.23 14.35 -11.03
CA ASN A 67 -0.68 15.43 -10.65
C ASN A 67 -1.78 15.02 -9.64
N GLN A 68 -1.97 13.72 -9.36
CA GLN A 68 -2.90 13.23 -8.35
C GLN A 68 -2.23 12.92 -7.00
N ILE A 69 -0.90 12.92 -6.95
CA ILE A 69 -0.14 12.71 -5.72
C ILE A 69 0.00 14.05 -5.01
N ASP A 70 -0.69 14.22 -3.91
CA ASP A 70 -0.71 15.46 -3.12
C ASP A 70 0.46 15.48 -2.13
N ILE A 71 1.63 15.95 -2.60
CA ILE A 71 2.85 16.05 -1.78
C ILE A 71 2.63 16.94 -0.56
N ALA A 72 1.92 18.07 -0.71
CA ALA A 72 1.69 18.98 0.41
C ALA A 72 0.91 18.31 1.53
N LYS A 73 -0.09 17.50 1.17
CA LYS A 73 -0.82 16.68 2.14
C LYS A 73 0.06 15.58 2.75
N ILE A 74 0.86 14.88 1.95
CA ILE A 74 1.77 13.84 2.46
C ILE A 74 2.75 14.43 3.47
N LEU A 75 3.25 15.63 3.25
CA LEU A 75 4.16 16.32 4.17
C LEU A 75 3.55 16.57 5.55
N THR A 76 2.22 16.68 5.67
CA THR A 76 1.57 16.80 6.99
C THR A 76 1.77 15.57 7.87
N LEU A 77 2.19 14.43 7.33
CA LEU A 77 2.65 13.28 8.13
C LEU A 77 3.79 13.68 9.05
N PHE A 78 4.74 14.45 8.53
CA PHE A 78 5.97 14.81 9.24
C PHE A 78 5.76 15.96 10.26
N ASP A 79 4.57 16.57 10.29
CA ASP A 79 4.11 17.44 11.37
C ASP A 79 3.58 16.66 12.57
N THR A 80 3.37 15.34 12.43
CA THR A 80 2.91 14.45 13.50
C THR A 80 4.09 13.86 14.29
N ASP A 81 3.86 13.49 15.57
CA ASP A 81 4.87 12.79 16.38
C ASP A 81 5.38 11.51 15.69
N PHE A 82 4.51 10.80 14.98
CA PHE A 82 4.88 9.58 14.27
C PHE A 82 5.76 9.87 13.04
N GLY A 83 5.46 10.91 12.29
CA GLY A 83 6.28 11.32 11.16
C GLY A 83 7.66 11.82 11.59
N GLN A 84 7.74 12.55 12.69
CA GLN A 84 9.01 12.94 13.31
C GLN A 84 9.81 11.71 13.75
N PHE A 85 9.14 10.73 14.40
CA PHE A 85 9.74 9.45 14.75
C PHE A 85 10.31 8.71 13.51
N LEU A 86 9.61 8.71 12.38
CA LEU A 86 10.11 8.12 11.13
C LEU A 86 11.34 8.85 10.62
N SER A 87 11.34 10.19 10.64
CA SER A 87 12.47 11.02 10.20
C SER A 87 13.73 10.80 11.07
N GLU A 88 13.54 10.65 12.37
CA GLU A 88 14.64 10.40 13.32
C GLU A 88 15.21 8.98 13.25
N ASN A 89 14.50 8.04 12.66
CA ASN A 89 14.89 6.63 12.60
C ASN A 89 15.01 6.09 11.16
N VAL A 90 15.35 6.94 10.20
CA VAL A 90 15.47 6.53 8.78
C VAL A 90 16.49 5.41 8.58
N ASP A 91 17.58 5.42 9.35
CA ASP A 91 18.64 4.40 9.35
C ASP A 91 18.16 3.02 9.85
N LYS A 92 17.07 2.97 10.60
CA LYS A 92 16.44 1.77 11.14
C LYS A 92 15.14 1.40 10.41
N THR A 93 14.75 2.21 9.44
CA THR A 93 13.52 2.02 8.67
C THR A 93 13.77 1.13 7.46
N VAL A 94 12.98 0.08 7.35
CA VAL A 94 12.93 -0.81 6.18
C VAL A 94 11.63 -0.54 5.46
N LYS A 95 11.70 -0.20 4.18
CA LYS A 95 10.54 0.03 3.32
C LYS A 95 10.36 -1.13 2.34
N GLU A 96 9.11 -1.42 1.96
CA GLU A 96 8.77 -2.49 1.02
C GLU A 96 9.42 -3.83 1.40
N ALA A 97 9.21 -4.25 2.65
CA ALA A 97 9.85 -5.43 3.19
C ALA A 97 9.09 -6.71 2.82
N PRO A 98 9.66 -7.57 1.97
CA PRO A 98 9.04 -8.85 1.66
C PRO A 98 9.14 -9.79 2.86
N PHE A 99 8.09 -10.59 3.07
CA PHE A 99 8.11 -11.65 4.07
C PHE A 99 7.54 -12.95 3.51
N SER A 100 7.93 -14.05 4.12
CA SER A 100 7.30 -15.34 3.91
C SER A 100 7.29 -16.10 5.23
N MET A 101 6.16 -16.71 5.58
CA MET A 101 6.05 -17.53 6.77
C MET A 101 5.22 -18.79 6.52
N LEU A 102 5.55 -19.85 7.23
CA LEU A 102 4.78 -21.08 7.25
C LEU A 102 3.64 -20.96 8.25
N ARG A 103 2.43 -21.28 7.82
CA ARG A 103 1.25 -21.44 8.68
C ARG A 103 0.70 -22.84 8.57
N THR A 104 0.04 -23.28 9.62
CA THR A 104 -0.68 -24.56 9.65
C THR A 104 -2.17 -24.27 9.71
N ASP A 105 -2.94 -24.84 8.79
CA ASP A 105 -4.39 -24.91 8.94
C ASP A 105 -4.73 -25.92 10.04
N GLU A 106 -5.34 -25.44 11.11
CA GLU A 106 -5.66 -26.28 12.27
C GLU A 106 -6.72 -27.34 11.97
N PHE A 107 -7.59 -27.10 11.01
CA PHE A 107 -8.65 -28.01 10.61
C PHE A 107 -8.14 -29.05 9.60
N ALA A 108 -7.51 -28.61 8.53
CA ALA A 108 -7.00 -29.49 7.48
C ALA A 108 -5.69 -30.18 7.87
N LYS A 109 -5.00 -29.73 8.92
CA LYS A 109 -3.64 -30.17 9.31
C LYS A 109 -2.60 -30.02 8.21
N GLU A 110 -2.87 -29.13 7.27
CA GLU A 110 -1.98 -28.82 6.15
C GLU A 110 -1.15 -27.60 6.44
N GLN A 111 0.08 -27.60 5.94
CA GLN A 111 0.97 -26.45 6.00
C GLN A 111 0.93 -25.68 4.69
N TYR A 112 0.89 -24.37 4.78
CA TYR A 112 0.92 -23.48 3.63
C TYR A 112 1.83 -22.27 3.88
N ILE A 113 2.38 -21.72 2.80
CA ILE A 113 3.26 -20.56 2.87
C ILE A 113 2.41 -19.30 2.62
N VAL A 114 2.48 -18.37 3.56
CA VAL A 114 1.98 -17.01 3.38
C VAL A 114 3.13 -16.11 2.95
N ARG A 115 2.93 -15.34 1.90
CA ARG A 115 3.89 -14.36 1.38
C ARG A 115 3.23 -13.01 1.24
N GLY A 116 3.99 -11.94 1.44
CA GLY A 116 3.53 -10.59 1.27
C GLY A 116 4.67 -9.58 1.31
N ILE A 117 4.31 -8.32 1.19
CA ILE A 117 5.21 -7.19 1.35
C ILE A 117 4.50 -6.24 2.32
N CYS A 118 5.17 -5.81 3.38
CA CYS A 118 4.68 -4.73 4.21
C CYS A 118 5.31 -3.41 3.75
N ASP A 119 4.54 -2.32 3.81
CA ASP A 119 4.98 -1.01 3.32
C ASP A 119 6.22 -0.52 4.06
N GLY A 120 6.28 -0.76 5.38
CA GLY A 120 7.49 -0.50 6.11
C GLY A 120 7.43 -0.79 7.61
N PHE A 121 8.61 -0.82 8.20
CA PHE A 121 8.76 -0.90 9.66
C PHE A 121 10.07 -0.26 10.11
N VAL A 122 10.07 0.19 11.36
CA VAL A 122 11.28 0.65 12.07
C VAL A 122 11.71 -0.44 13.04
N LYS A 123 12.97 -0.91 12.91
CA LYS A 123 13.54 -1.92 13.81
C LYS A 123 14.25 -1.23 14.98
N LEU A 124 13.64 -1.27 16.14
CA LEU A 124 14.26 -0.85 17.39
C LEU A 124 14.96 -2.03 18.10
N THR A 125 15.61 -1.76 19.22
CA THR A 125 16.39 -2.78 19.95
C THR A 125 15.51 -3.90 20.49
N ASP A 126 14.33 -3.56 21.01
CA ASP A 126 13.43 -4.45 21.76
C ASP A 126 12.08 -4.69 21.08
N LYS A 127 11.76 -3.90 20.06
CA LYS A 127 10.50 -3.98 19.34
C LYS A 127 10.61 -3.52 17.89
N ILE A 128 9.58 -3.82 17.13
CA ILE A 128 9.37 -3.29 15.77
C ILE A 128 8.15 -2.33 15.79
N VAL A 129 8.24 -1.25 15.04
CA VAL A 129 7.14 -0.34 14.76
C VAL A 129 6.75 -0.54 13.30
N LEU A 130 5.71 -1.30 13.05
CA LEU A 130 5.16 -1.60 11.73
C LEU A 130 4.22 -0.50 11.29
N PHE A 131 4.32 -0.07 10.04
CA PHE A 131 3.38 0.86 9.44
C PHE A 131 2.96 0.45 8.03
N ASP A 132 1.77 0.88 7.63
CA ASP A 132 1.20 0.57 6.33
C ASP A 132 0.38 1.76 5.83
N TYR A 133 0.52 2.13 4.56
CA TYR A 133 -0.17 3.26 3.96
C TYR A 133 -1.54 2.86 3.43
N LYS A 134 -2.53 3.71 3.66
CA LYS A 134 -3.87 3.50 3.11
C LYS A 134 -4.37 4.76 2.40
N THR A 135 -4.77 4.59 1.16
CA THR A 135 -5.30 5.67 0.31
C THR A 135 -6.83 5.66 0.24
N ASP A 136 -7.49 4.85 1.10
CA ASP A 136 -8.94 4.85 1.26
C ASP A 136 -9.43 6.25 1.59
N ARG A 137 -10.42 6.73 0.83
CA ARG A 137 -11.02 8.04 1.09
C ARG A 137 -11.97 7.98 2.28
N PHE A 138 -11.87 8.97 3.15
CA PHE A 138 -12.76 9.12 4.30
C PHE A 138 -12.98 10.59 4.63
N THR A 139 -14.12 10.87 5.26
CA THR A 139 -14.53 12.24 5.66
C THR A 139 -15.05 12.30 7.10
N SER A 140 -15.10 11.17 7.80
CA SER A 140 -15.60 11.09 9.17
C SER A 140 -14.72 10.17 10.04
N SER A 141 -14.78 10.39 11.34
CA SER A 141 -14.10 9.53 12.32
C SER A 141 -14.64 8.09 12.35
N SER A 142 -15.94 7.90 12.05
CA SER A 142 -16.51 6.55 11.94
C SER A 142 -15.88 5.77 10.79
N ALA A 143 -15.62 6.41 9.66
CA ALA A 143 -14.96 5.78 8.52
C ALA A 143 -13.51 5.38 8.86
N ILE A 144 -12.80 6.12 9.70
CA ILE A 144 -11.47 5.73 10.21
C ILE A 144 -11.57 4.42 11.00
N SER A 145 -12.56 4.28 11.87
CA SER A 145 -12.79 3.05 12.63
C SER A 145 -13.07 1.84 11.72
N GLU A 146 -13.85 2.04 10.65
CA GLU A 146 -14.12 1.00 9.65
C GLU A 146 -12.85 0.61 8.88
N ILE A 147 -11.98 1.57 8.55
CA ILE A 147 -10.68 1.33 7.90
C ILE A 147 -9.80 0.51 8.84
N LYS A 148 -9.67 0.90 10.12
CA LYS A 148 -8.90 0.16 11.13
C LYS A 148 -9.36 -1.30 11.23
N GLU A 149 -10.65 -1.54 11.29
CA GLU A 149 -11.20 -2.90 11.37
C GLU A 149 -10.92 -3.70 10.09
N ARG A 150 -11.10 -3.09 8.92
CA ARG A 150 -10.84 -3.73 7.62
C ARG A 150 -9.40 -4.23 7.47
N TYR A 151 -8.44 -3.48 7.98
CA TYR A 151 -7.01 -3.79 7.83
C TYR A 151 -6.38 -4.47 9.06
N ARG A 152 -7.15 -4.71 10.11
CA ARG A 152 -6.69 -5.35 11.35
C ARG A 152 -6.01 -6.70 11.08
N ASP A 153 -6.66 -7.58 10.34
CA ASP A 153 -6.15 -8.92 10.05
C ASP A 153 -4.87 -8.89 9.21
N GLN A 154 -4.78 -7.97 8.25
CA GLN A 154 -3.57 -7.76 7.46
C GLN A 154 -2.40 -7.34 8.37
N MET A 155 -2.62 -6.37 9.24
CA MET A 155 -1.60 -5.86 10.15
C MET A 155 -1.18 -6.91 11.21
N ASN A 156 -2.11 -7.72 11.66
CA ASN A 156 -1.81 -8.85 12.56
C ASN A 156 -0.95 -9.91 11.85
N LEU A 157 -1.26 -10.21 10.59
CA LEU A 157 -0.47 -11.13 9.76
C LEU A 157 0.97 -10.63 9.57
N TYR A 158 1.14 -9.36 9.26
CA TYR A 158 2.45 -8.73 9.11
C TYR A 158 3.22 -8.73 10.44
N SER A 159 2.55 -8.37 11.53
CA SER A 159 3.12 -8.41 12.89
C SER A 159 3.62 -9.81 13.26
N GLU A 160 2.83 -10.87 12.99
CA GLU A 160 3.25 -12.25 13.22
C GLU A 160 4.50 -12.62 12.42
N ALA A 161 4.53 -12.23 11.15
CA ALA A 161 5.68 -12.50 10.28
C ALA A 161 6.95 -11.81 10.79
N LEU A 162 6.84 -10.53 11.18
CA LEU A 162 7.97 -9.76 11.70
C LEU A 162 8.46 -10.27 13.05
N LYS A 163 7.55 -10.65 13.98
CA LYS A 163 7.92 -11.29 15.25
C LYS A 163 8.78 -12.52 15.03
N LYS A 164 8.38 -13.38 14.09
CA LYS A 164 9.12 -14.61 13.75
C LYS A 164 10.45 -14.34 13.06
N ALA A 165 10.48 -13.38 12.12
CA ALA A 165 11.66 -13.11 11.32
C ALA A 165 12.77 -12.43 12.12
N TYR A 166 12.42 -11.58 13.08
CA TYR A 166 13.37 -10.76 13.84
C TYR A 166 13.54 -11.19 15.30
N ASP A 167 12.86 -12.26 15.73
CA ASP A 167 12.87 -12.77 17.10
C ASP A 167 12.55 -11.68 18.14
N VAL A 168 11.48 -10.91 17.87
CA VAL A 168 10.99 -9.87 18.78
C VAL A 168 9.60 -10.23 19.31
N ASN A 169 9.33 -9.83 20.55
CA ASN A 169 8.05 -10.12 21.20
C ASN A 169 7.00 -9.04 20.95
N GLN A 170 7.44 -7.82 20.65
CA GLN A 170 6.55 -6.67 20.50
C GLN A 170 6.62 -6.07 19.10
N VAL A 171 5.44 -5.86 18.49
CA VAL A 171 5.27 -5.09 17.25
C VAL A 171 4.13 -4.12 17.46
N ASP A 172 4.46 -2.83 17.52
CA ASP A 172 3.45 -1.76 17.46
C ASP A 172 2.98 -1.58 16.02
N LYS A 173 1.67 -1.46 15.80
CA LYS A 173 1.05 -1.43 14.46
C LYS A 173 0.41 -0.07 14.20
N TYR A 174 0.73 0.54 13.06
CA TYR A 174 0.19 1.85 12.66
C TYR A 174 -0.34 1.83 11.23
N LEU A 175 -1.49 2.45 11.02
CA LEU A 175 -2.00 2.79 9.69
C LEU A 175 -1.75 4.28 9.43
N ILE A 176 -1.15 4.58 8.29
CA ILE A 176 -0.94 5.95 7.82
C ILE A 176 -1.97 6.22 6.74
N LEU A 177 -3.00 6.98 7.10
CA LEU A 177 -4.18 7.23 6.26
C LEU A 177 -3.96 8.45 5.39
N LEU A 178 -3.62 8.22 4.12
CA LEU A 178 -3.33 9.24 3.11
C LEU A 178 -4.59 9.75 2.39
N GLY A 179 -5.73 9.06 2.54
CA GLY A 179 -6.98 9.37 1.84
C GLY A 179 -7.85 10.45 2.50
N GLY A 180 -7.42 11.03 3.60
CA GLY A 180 -8.11 12.12 4.28
C GLY A 180 -8.20 13.40 3.45
N PRO A 181 -9.14 14.32 3.79
CA PRO A 181 -9.43 15.48 2.95
C PRO A 181 -8.33 16.55 2.93
N GLN A 182 -7.65 16.79 4.05
CA GLN A 182 -6.70 17.91 4.19
C GLN A 182 -5.33 17.50 4.72
N GLN A 183 -5.26 16.46 5.54
CA GLN A 183 -4.04 16.02 6.20
C GLN A 183 -3.96 14.50 6.26
N VAL A 184 -2.78 14.01 6.59
CA VAL A 184 -2.56 12.59 6.91
C VAL A 184 -2.99 12.33 8.35
N PHE A 185 -3.58 11.16 8.57
CA PHE A 185 -3.92 10.67 9.91
C PHE A 185 -3.08 9.44 10.22
N VAL A 186 -2.62 9.34 11.45
CA VAL A 186 -1.85 8.19 11.93
C VAL A 186 -2.65 7.51 13.03
N GLU A 187 -2.98 6.25 12.79
CA GLU A 187 -3.83 5.46 13.67
C GLU A 187 -3.09 4.24 14.23
N LYS A 188 -2.93 4.19 15.53
CA LYS A 188 -2.42 2.99 16.19
C LYS A 188 -3.50 1.92 16.23
N LEU A 189 -3.13 0.68 15.92
CA LEU A 189 -3.99 -0.49 16.10
C LEU A 189 -3.64 -1.17 17.41
N ASP A 190 -4.64 -1.33 18.24
CA ASP A 190 -4.53 -2.12 19.48
C ASP A 190 -4.55 -3.62 19.14
N ASP A 191 -3.96 -4.43 20.02
CA ASP A 191 -3.93 -5.90 19.89
C ASP A 191 -5.31 -6.52 20.10
#